data_cc91c063ea431e0b18d922af1b81a067
#
_entry.id   cc91c063ea431e0b18d922af1b81a067
#
_cell.length_a   1.000
_cell.length_b   1.000
_cell.length_c   1.000
_cell.angle_alpha   90.00
_cell.angle_beta   90.00
_cell.angle_gamma   90.00
#
_symmetry.space_group_name_H-M   'P 1'
#
loop_
_entity.id
_entity.type
_entity.pdbx_description
1 polymer ?
#
loop_
_entity_poly.entity_id
_entity_poly.type
_entity_poly.pdbx_seq_one_letter_code
_entity_poly.pdbx_strand_id
1 'polypeptide(L)'
;MRGRTRVSLALAGALVAAAACATGAVQGEAVWLMTEGEAALAPAPATRAPLPNDGPVITIITPQQGAEVTSPFPVEIQFEPRPGGALPKMDTLKLTALKIFEIDITDRVKPYVGESKLFVKEAKIPTGRHRLKLTIEDAAGKQTGQILEVTVR
;
A
#
# COMPACT_ATOMS: atom_id res chain seq x y z
N MET A 1 -50.94 47.80 54.33
CA MET A 1 -51.82 46.96 53.53
C MET A 1 -51.06 46.36 52.38
N ARG A 2 -50.77 45.13 52.44
CA ARG A 2 -50.67 44.03 51.52
C ARG A 2 -50.32 44.37 50.04
N GLY A 3 -49.06 44.24 49.69
CA GLY A 3 -48.59 44.13 48.33
C GLY A 3 -47.83 42.78 48.13
N ARG A 4 -48.45 41.88 47.39
CA ARG A 4 -47.91 40.55 47.11
C ARG A 4 -46.93 40.71 45.95
N THR A 5 -45.67 40.59 46.23
CA THR A 5 -44.62 40.47 45.16
C THR A 5 -44.60 39.07 44.62
N ARG A 6 -44.98 38.92 43.38
CA ARG A 6 -44.82 37.65 42.63
C ARG A 6 -43.39 37.55 42.08
N VAL A 7 -42.66 36.61 42.61
CA VAL A 7 -41.36 36.24 42.06
C VAL A 7 -41.59 35.29 40.88
N SER A 8 -41.30 35.75 39.70
CA SER A 8 -41.29 34.91 38.50
C SER A 8 -39.94 34.17 38.41
N LEU A 9 -40.01 32.88 38.58
CA LEU A 9 -38.90 31.97 38.41
C LEU A 9 -38.66 31.72 36.91
N ALA A 10 -37.61 32.35 36.37
CA ALA A 10 -37.17 32.07 34.98
C ALA A 10 -36.37 30.78 34.97
N LEU A 11 -36.91 29.78 34.33
CA LEU A 11 -36.28 28.48 34.09
C LEU A 11 -35.32 28.64 32.92
N ALA A 12 -34.03 28.79 33.17
CA ALA A 12 -33.01 28.78 32.14
C ALA A 12 -32.74 27.31 31.71
N GLY A 13 -33.27 26.94 30.57
CA GLY A 13 -32.94 25.65 29.91
C GLY A 13 -31.51 25.66 29.40
N ALA A 14 -30.65 24.88 30.03
CA ALA A 14 -29.32 24.62 29.50
C ALA A 14 -29.42 23.65 28.32
N LEU A 15 -29.20 24.19 27.14
CA LEU A 15 -29.06 23.39 25.90
C LEU A 15 -27.68 22.72 25.90
N VAL A 16 -27.63 21.47 26.30
CA VAL A 16 -26.41 20.65 26.14
C VAL A 16 -26.27 20.29 24.67
N ALA A 17 -25.41 21.03 23.97
CA ALA A 17 -24.98 20.67 22.64
C ALA A 17 -24.06 19.43 22.76
N ALA A 18 -24.59 18.25 22.48
CA ALA A 18 -23.79 17.06 22.27
C ALA A 18 -22.98 17.23 20.99
N ALA A 19 -21.69 17.60 21.12
CA ALA A 19 -20.74 17.52 20.04
C ALA A 19 -20.52 16.06 19.70
N ALA A 20 -21.21 15.56 18.67
CA ALA A 20 -20.89 14.30 18.06
C ALA A 20 -19.50 14.41 17.44
N CYS A 21 -18.48 13.90 18.12
CA CYS A 21 -17.18 13.61 17.51
C CYS A 21 -17.44 12.57 16.43
N ALA A 22 -17.66 13.02 15.22
CA ALA A 22 -17.54 12.16 14.03
C ALA A 22 -16.06 11.76 13.96
N THR A 23 -15.73 10.62 14.54
CA THR A 23 -14.51 9.88 14.24
C THR A 23 -14.64 9.47 12.78
N GLY A 24 -14.19 10.35 11.89
CA GLY A 24 -14.00 10.01 10.48
C GLY A 24 -13.00 8.88 10.46
N ALA A 25 -13.49 7.65 10.34
CA ALA A 25 -12.66 6.55 9.90
C ALA A 25 -12.07 7.01 8.56
N VAL A 26 -10.77 7.26 8.54
CA VAL A 26 -10.01 7.39 7.31
C VAL A 26 -10.12 6.03 6.64
N GLN A 27 -11.15 5.85 5.84
CA GLN A 27 -11.25 4.72 4.93
C GLN A 27 -10.06 4.90 4.00
N GLY A 28 -9.05 4.05 4.18
CA GLY A 28 -7.88 4.06 3.31
C GLY A 28 -8.38 3.91 1.88
N GLU A 29 -8.26 4.97 1.11
CA GLU A 29 -8.68 4.99 -0.28
C GLU A 29 -7.90 3.91 -1.03
N ALA A 30 -8.62 3.04 -1.73
CA ALA A 30 -8.00 1.94 -2.45
C ALA A 30 -7.07 2.49 -3.55
N VAL A 31 -5.85 1.98 -3.58
CA VAL A 31 -4.77 2.48 -4.44
C VAL A 31 -4.73 1.72 -5.75
N TRP A 32 -4.89 2.42 -6.85
CA TRP A 32 -4.68 1.86 -8.17
C TRP A 32 -3.19 1.63 -8.43
N LEU A 33 -2.75 0.39 -8.34
CA LEU A 33 -1.37 0.00 -8.72
C LEU A 33 -1.22 -0.09 -10.24
N MET A 34 -2.29 -0.44 -10.95
CA MET A 34 -2.30 -0.56 -12.40
C MET A 34 -3.66 -0.10 -12.93
N THR A 35 -3.66 0.65 -14.01
CA THR A 35 -4.87 1.05 -14.71
C THR A 35 -5.35 -0.05 -15.65
N GLU A 36 -6.63 0.00 -16.08
CA GLU A 36 -7.17 -0.96 -17.04
C GLU A 36 -6.42 -0.95 -18.38
N GLY A 37 -6.02 0.24 -18.84
CA GLY A 37 -5.24 0.38 -20.08
C GLY A 37 -3.85 -0.28 -19.98
N GLU A 38 -3.18 -0.11 -18.84
CA GLU A 38 -1.89 -0.76 -18.57
C GLU A 38 -2.04 -2.29 -18.42
N ALA A 39 -3.12 -2.73 -17.78
CA ALA A 39 -3.41 -4.15 -17.61
C ALA A 39 -3.72 -4.85 -18.93
N ALA A 40 -4.36 -4.15 -19.86
CA ALA A 40 -4.69 -4.68 -21.18
C ALA A 40 -3.48 -4.87 -22.11
N LEU A 41 -2.33 -4.26 -21.77
CA LEU A 41 -1.10 -4.48 -22.54
C LEU A 41 -0.65 -5.94 -22.47
N ALA A 42 -0.07 -6.42 -23.57
CA ALA A 42 0.47 -7.76 -23.64
C ALA A 42 1.52 -7.99 -22.53
N PRO A 43 1.56 -9.18 -21.92
CA PRO A 43 2.57 -9.50 -20.92
C PRO A 43 3.97 -9.48 -21.53
N ALA A 44 4.96 -9.09 -20.72
CA ALA A 44 6.35 -9.18 -21.14
C ALA A 44 6.71 -10.65 -21.48
N PRO A 45 7.56 -10.88 -22.48
CA PRO A 45 8.12 -12.20 -22.72
C PRO A 45 8.81 -12.70 -21.45
N ALA A 46 8.79 -14.02 -21.25
CA ALA A 46 9.46 -14.61 -20.10
C ALA A 46 10.98 -14.37 -20.24
N THR A 47 11.48 -13.38 -19.54
CA THR A 47 12.93 -13.10 -19.50
C THR A 47 13.57 -14.14 -18.59
N ARG A 48 14.54 -14.89 -19.12
CA ARG A 48 15.34 -15.86 -18.36
C ARG A 48 16.57 -15.25 -17.70
N ALA A 49 16.78 -13.95 -17.82
CA ALA A 49 17.89 -13.30 -17.16
C ALA A 49 17.74 -13.41 -15.63
N PRO A 50 18.76 -13.91 -14.93
CA PRO A 50 18.72 -13.98 -13.48
C PRO A 50 18.62 -12.56 -12.91
N LEU A 51 17.72 -12.38 -11.94
CA LEU A 51 17.64 -11.12 -11.20
C LEU A 51 18.81 -11.05 -10.22
N PRO A 52 19.32 -9.85 -9.92
CA PRO A 52 20.34 -9.67 -8.90
C PRO A 52 19.81 -10.17 -7.55
N ASN A 53 20.67 -10.80 -6.77
CA ASN A 53 20.30 -11.38 -5.47
C ASN A 53 21.45 -11.26 -4.46
N ASP A 54 22.16 -10.14 -4.49
CA ASP A 54 23.30 -9.88 -3.60
C ASP A 54 22.96 -8.89 -2.47
N GLY A 55 21.85 -8.19 -2.61
CA GLY A 55 21.37 -7.18 -1.68
C GLY A 55 20.40 -7.72 -0.61
N PRO A 56 19.46 -6.90 -0.14
CA PRO A 56 18.54 -7.25 0.92
C PRO A 56 17.67 -8.48 0.61
N VAL A 57 17.17 -9.13 1.63
CA VAL A 57 16.18 -10.20 1.49
C VAL A 57 14.80 -9.59 1.31
N ILE A 58 14.08 -10.00 0.27
CA ILE A 58 12.69 -9.62 0.00
C ILE A 58 11.79 -10.77 0.43
N THR A 59 10.90 -10.53 1.38
CA THR A 59 9.91 -11.51 1.83
C THR A 59 8.52 -11.02 1.46
N ILE A 60 7.87 -11.68 0.51
CA ILE A 60 6.50 -11.37 0.11
C ILE A 60 5.55 -12.12 1.04
N ILE A 61 4.78 -11.37 1.85
CA ILE A 61 3.83 -11.94 2.81
C ILE A 61 2.47 -12.10 2.14
N THR A 62 2.01 -11.04 1.48
CA THR A 62 0.70 -11.01 0.81
C THR A 62 0.78 -10.15 -0.45
N PRO A 63 0.22 -10.61 -1.59
CA PRO A 63 -0.23 -11.97 -1.86
C PRO A 63 0.96 -12.93 -2.00
N GLN A 64 0.71 -14.21 -1.77
CA GLN A 64 1.74 -15.23 -2.02
C GLN A 64 2.02 -15.37 -3.53
N GLN A 65 3.20 -15.89 -3.85
CA GLN A 65 3.61 -16.12 -5.22
C GLN A 65 2.60 -17.01 -5.97
N GLY A 66 2.10 -16.52 -7.11
CA GLY A 66 1.12 -17.24 -7.92
C GLY A 66 -0.30 -17.26 -7.36
N ALA A 67 -0.59 -16.49 -6.32
CA ALA A 67 -1.91 -16.47 -5.70
C ALA A 67 -2.98 -15.92 -6.65
N GLU A 68 -4.19 -16.44 -6.48
CA GLU A 68 -5.41 -15.87 -7.03
C GLU A 68 -6.07 -14.97 -5.98
N VAL A 69 -6.32 -13.74 -6.34
CA VAL A 69 -6.87 -12.72 -5.44
C VAL A 69 -8.04 -11.98 -6.09
N THR A 70 -8.88 -11.38 -5.28
CA THR A 70 -9.95 -10.49 -5.74
C THR A 70 -9.59 -9.05 -5.38
N SER A 71 -9.63 -8.17 -6.37
CA SER A 71 -9.34 -6.74 -6.17
C SER A 71 -10.51 -6.04 -5.44
N PRO A 72 -10.26 -5.15 -4.44
CA PRO A 72 -8.95 -4.79 -3.90
C PRO A 72 -8.41 -5.86 -2.92
N PHE A 73 -7.09 -5.95 -2.78
CA PHE A 73 -6.43 -6.90 -1.89
C PHE A 73 -5.23 -6.25 -1.18
N PRO A 74 -4.84 -6.75 0.01
CA PRO A 74 -3.68 -6.23 0.71
C PRO A 74 -2.37 -6.68 0.03
N VAL A 75 -1.38 -5.80 0.03
CA VAL A 75 0.00 -6.11 -0.38
C VAL A 75 0.92 -5.82 0.79
N GLU A 76 1.63 -6.83 1.25
CA GLU A 76 2.63 -6.70 2.31
C GLU A 76 3.92 -7.40 1.91
N ILE A 77 5.00 -6.65 1.91
CA ILE A 77 6.33 -7.11 1.54
C ILE A 77 7.31 -6.58 2.57
N GLN A 78 8.13 -7.46 3.13
CA GLN A 78 9.17 -7.10 4.08
C GLN A 78 10.54 -7.13 3.42
N PHE A 79 11.41 -6.24 3.89
CA PHE A 79 12.79 -6.11 3.44
C PHE A 79 13.72 -6.19 4.64
N GLU A 80 14.60 -7.17 4.60
CA GLU A 80 15.52 -7.43 5.70
C GLU A 80 16.97 -7.39 5.20
N PRO A 81 17.93 -6.96 6.03
CA PRO A 81 19.33 -7.08 5.67
C PRO A 81 19.69 -8.56 5.54
N ARG A 82 20.49 -8.89 4.55
CA ARG A 82 21.09 -10.22 4.45
C ARG A 82 22.03 -10.42 5.65
N PRO A 83 22.17 -11.64 6.21
CA PRO A 83 23.14 -11.90 7.27
C PRO A 83 24.54 -11.41 6.88
N GLY A 84 25.10 -10.49 7.69
CA GLY A 84 26.37 -9.81 7.40
C GLY A 84 26.29 -8.73 6.30
N GLY A 85 25.11 -8.41 5.79
CA GLY A 85 24.88 -7.36 4.79
C GLY A 85 24.50 -6.02 5.41
N ALA A 86 24.44 -5.00 4.56
CA ALA A 86 24.02 -3.65 4.93
C ALA A 86 22.49 -3.55 5.02
N LEU A 87 21.99 -2.48 5.66
CA LEU A 87 20.56 -2.22 5.78
C LEU A 87 19.92 -1.91 4.42
N PRO A 88 18.66 -2.33 4.18
CA PRO A 88 17.93 -1.98 2.98
C PRO A 88 17.79 -0.45 2.84
N LYS A 89 18.03 0.06 1.64
CA LYS A 89 17.74 1.46 1.28
C LYS A 89 16.34 1.54 0.68
N MET A 90 15.35 1.86 1.51
CA MET A 90 13.95 1.88 1.09
C MET A 90 13.63 2.95 0.03
N ASP A 91 14.44 3.99 -0.07
CA ASP A 91 14.36 5.02 -1.12
C ASP A 91 14.75 4.51 -2.51
N THR A 92 15.46 3.38 -2.59
CA THR A 92 15.84 2.73 -3.86
C THR A 92 14.82 1.68 -4.32
N LEU A 93 13.78 1.43 -3.52
CA LEU A 93 12.73 0.48 -3.89
C LEU A 93 12.06 0.89 -5.20
N LYS A 94 12.06 -0.03 -6.17
CA LYS A 94 11.33 0.09 -7.43
C LYS A 94 10.33 -1.04 -7.57
N LEU A 95 9.14 -0.67 -8.00
CA LEU A 95 8.08 -1.59 -8.37
C LEU A 95 7.69 -1.36 -9.82
N THR A 96 7.82 -2.38 -10.64
CA THR A 96 7.61 -2.30 -12.09
C THR A 96 6.63 -3.38 -12.53
N ALA A 97 5.61 -3.00 -13.28
CA ALA A 97 4.72 -3.97 -13.92
C ALA A 97 5.34 -4.46 -15.23
N LEU A 98 5.47 -5.78 -15.36
CA LEU A 98 6.07 -6.42 -16.52
C LEU A 98 5.02 -6.67 -17.61
N LYS A 99 4.91 -5.73 -18.51
CA LYS A 99 4.11 -5.80 -19.74
C LYS A 99 5.06 -5.76 -20.95
N ILE A 100 4.51 -5.65 -22.15
CA ILE A 100 5.32 -5.45 -23.35
C ILE A 100 6.33 -4.29 -23.20
N PHE A 101 6.01 -3.33 -22.35
CA PHE A 101 6.91 -2.32 -21.80
C PHE A 101 6.97 -2.47 -20.30
N GLU A 102 8.11 -2.18 -19.70
CA GLU A 102 8.21 -2.06 -18.24
C GLU A 102 7.52 -0.77 -17.79
N ILE A 103 6.49 -0.88 -16.96
CA ILE A 103 5.74 0.26 -16.43
C ILE A 103 6.17 0.48 -14.99
N ASP A 104 6.83 1.60 -14.73
CA ASP A 104 7.22 1.98 -13.38
C ASP A 104 5.99 2.46 -12.59
N ILE A 105 5.64 1.72 -11.55
CA ILE A 105 4.52 2.04 -10.66
C ILE A 105 5.00 2.40 -9.24
N THR A 106 6.28 2.69 -9.09
CA THR A 106 6.93 3.00 -7.81
C THR A 106 6.28 4.18 -7.11
N ASP A 107 5.96 5.25 -7.85
CA ASP A 107 5.36 6.45 -7.25
C ASP A 107 3.98 6.18 -6.64
N ARG A 108 3.26 5.18 -7.14
CA ARG A 108 1.94 4.78 -6.62
C ARG A 108 2.04 4.09 -5.26
N VAL A 109 3.15 3.44 -4.96
CA VAL A 109 3.39 2.72 -3.70
C VAL A 109 4.26 3.50 -2.73
N LYS A 110 4.97 4.53 -3.16
CA LYS A 110 5.84 5.36 -2.31
C LYS A 110 5.22 5.79 -0.98
N PRO A 111 3.97 6.29 -0.94
CA PRO A 111 3.33 6.70 0.32
C PRO A 111 3.14 5.57 1.33
N TYR A 112 3.25 4.32 0.88
CA TYR A 112 3.02 3.11 1.66
C TYR A 112 4.31 2.38 2.03
N VAL A 113 5.45 2.96 1.67
CA VAL A 113 6.78 2.44 2.00
C VAL A 113 7.14 2.89 3.41
N GLY A 114 7.34 1.94 4.31
CA GLY A 114 7.84 2.16 5.66
C GLY A 114 9.35 1.96 5.76
N GLU A 115 9.85 1.86 6.98
CA GLU A 115 11.30 1.73 7.25
C GLU A 115 11.89 0.39 6.76
N SER A 116 11.10 -0.69 6.78
CA SER A 116 11.53 -2.03 6.40
C SER A 116 10.45 -2.83 5.68
N LYS A 117 9.35 -2.20 5.33
CA LYS A 117 8.23 -2.88 4.65
C LYS A 117 7.47 -1.96 3.72
N LEU A 118 6.86 -2.56 2.71
CA LEU A 118 5.81 -1.96 1.89
C LEU A 118 4.48 -2.56 2.34
N PHE A 119 3.53 -1.73 2.73
CA PHE A 119 2.20 -2.16 3.11
C PHE A 119 1.11 -1.32 2.45
N VAL A 120 0.37 -1.92 1.53
CA VAL A 120 -0.80 -1.33 0.87
C VAL A 120 -2.03 -2.11 1.32
N LYS A 121 -2.91 -1.48 2.08
CA LYS A 121 -4.09 -2.15 2.64
C LYS A 121 -5.08 -2.62 1.56
N GLU A 122 -5.31 -1.78 0.56
CA GLU A 122 -6.26 -2.02 -0.51
C GLU A 122 -5.63 -1.66 -1.86
N ALA A 123 -4.92 -2.61 -2.44
CA ALA A 123 -4.33 -2.47 -3.77
C ALA A 123 -5.36 -2.86 -4.84
N LYS A 124 -5.57 -1.98 -5.81
CA LYS A 124 -6.41 -2.25 -6.98
C LYS A 124 -5.54 -2.59 -8.18
N ILE A 125 -5.78 -3.76 -8.72
CA ILE A 125 -5.23 -4.21 -10.00
C ILE A 125 -6.41 -4.79 -10.80
N PRO A 126 -6.56 -4.48 -12.08
CA PRO A 126 -7.61 -5.06 -12.92
C PRO A 126 -7.51 -6.58 -13.03
N THR A 127 -8.61 -7.22 -13.42
CA THR A 127 -8.64 -8.67 -13.64
C THR A 127 -7.60 -9.12 -14.66
N GLY A 128 -7.02 -10.29 -14.41
CA GLY A 128 -6.01 -10.87 -15.29
C GLY A 128 -4.76 -11.35 -14.55
N ARG A 129 -3.81 -11.88 -15.30
CA ARG A 129 -2.51 -12.31 -14.78
C ARG A 129 -1.50 -11.19 -14.90
N HIS A 130 -0.87 -10.87 -13.79
CA HIS A 130 0.10 -9.77 -13.69
C HIS A 130 1.41 -10.26 -13.09
N ARG A 131 2.50 -9.69 -13.56
CA ARG A 131 3.85 -9.90 -13.05
C ARG A 131 4.42 -8.56 -12.63
N LEU A 132 4.82 -8.46 -11.38
CA LEU A 132 5.40 -7.27 -10.79
C LEU A 132 6.85 -7.57 -10.42
N LYS A 133 7.77 -6.74 -10.89
CA LYS A 133 9.19 -6.83 -10.55
C LYS A 133 9.49 -5.84 -9.42
N LEU A 134 10.01 -6.35 -8.32
CA LEU A 134 10.55 -5.54 -7.22
C LEU A 134 12.07 -5.54 -7.33
N THR A 135 12.66 -4.37 -7.12
CA THR A 135 14.12 -4.24 -6.98
C THR A 135 14.42 -3.29 -5.83
N ILE A 136 15.44 -3.60 -5.04
CA ILE A 136 15.89 -2.78 -3.92
C ILE A 136 17.40 -2.92 -3.75
N GLU A 137 18.04 -1.86 -3.29
CA GLU A 137 19.46 -1.84 -2.96
C GLU A 137 19.67 -1.79 -1.44
N ASP A 138 20.83 -2.24 -0.98
CA ASP A 138 21.29 -1.99 0.37
C ASP A 138 22.21 -0.75 0.45
N ALA A 139 22.61 -0.38 1.68
CA ALA A 139 23.51 0.76 1.88
C ALA A 139 24.91 0.55 1.27
N ALA A 140 25.28 -0.67 0.89
CA ALA A 140 26.52 -0.99 0.17
C ALA A 140 26.35 -0.99 -1.37
N GLY A 141 25.15 -0.70 -1.87
CA GLY A 141 24.84 -0.67 -3.30
C GLY A 141 24.59 -2.03 -3.93
N LYS A 142 24.42 -3.08 -3.12
CA LYS A 142 24.05 -4.41 -3.61
C LYS A 142 22.56 -4.51 -3.84
N GLN A 143 22.16 -5.13 -4.94
CA GLN A 143 20.76 -5.21 -5.36
C GLN A 143 20.17 -6.59 -5.15
N THR A 144 18.86 -6.61 -4.89
CA THR A 144 18.02 -7.78 -5.01
C THR A 144 16.81 -7.46 -5.86
N GLY A 145 16.47 -8.37 -6.77
CA GLY A 145 15.26 -8.32 -7.56
C GLY A 145 14.41 -9.56 -7.34
N GLN A 146 13.09 -9.38 -7.32
CA GLN A 146 12.13 -10.48 -7.22
C GLN A 146 10.91 -10.19 -8.07
N ILE A 147 10.35 -11.22 -8.69
CA ILE A 147 9.11 -11.13 -9.46
C ILE A 147 7.98 -11.71 -8.61
N LEU A 148 6.93 -10.94 -8.43
CA LEU A 148 5.66 -11.38 -7.87
C LEU A 148 4.69 -11.64 -9.02
N GLU A 149 4.18 -12.86 -9.10
CA GLU A 149 3.08 -13.21 -9.99
C GLU A 149 1.77 -13.27 -9.21
N VAL A 150 0.74 -12.62 -9.73
CA VAL A 150 -0.59 -12.59 -9.14
C VAL A 150 -1.65 -12.69 -10.23
N THR A 151 -2.70 -13.45 -9.95
CA THR A 151 -3.89 -13.55 -10.81
C THR A 151 -5.05 -12.87 -10.11
N VAL A 152 -5.62 -11.84 -10.72
CA VAL A 152 -6.77 -11.10 -10.19
C VAL A 152 -8.04 -11.57 -10.89
N ARG A 153 -9.04 -11.91 -10.11
CA ARG A 153 -10.38 -12.33 -10.58
C ARG A 153 -11.42 -11.22 -10.42
#